data_ae8efca51afbeeddb5b918c62225aec0
#
_entry.id   ae8efca51afbeeddb5b918c62225aec0
#
_cell.length_a   1.000
_cell.length_b   1.000
_cell.length_c   1.000
_cell.angle_alpha   90.00
_cell.angle_beta   90.00
_cell.angle_gamma   90.00
#
_symmetry.space_group_name_H-M   'P 1'
#
loop_
_entity.id
_entity.type
_entity.pdbx_description
1 polymer ?
#
loop_
_entity_poly.entity_id
_entity_poly.type
_entity_poly.pdbx_seq_one_letter_code
_entity_poly.pdbx_strand_id
1 'polypeptide(L)'
;MLKNETLLGQDESMSYSASDSIVMIVDSNLVLLFGEVIIKSGDVELTADRVVYKTDKREACAFGTKDSLGNWIGRPVFKQGSSVFTQDQLCYNFNTEKGFSHNAVTTEGELVFHAENSKRLPGDAIHVQDGKFTTCNADNPHFHFHLSRA
;
A
#
# COMPACT_ATOMS: atom_id res chain seq x y z
N MET A 1 7.10 3.90 23.40
CA MET A 1 6.29 2.97 22.71
C MET A 1 4.90 3.45 22.46
N LEU A 2 4.50 3.43 21.26
CA LEU A 2 3.22 3.96 20.89
C LEU A 2 2.21 2.86 20.77
N LYS A 3 0.95 3.21 20.85
CA LYS A 3 -0.10 2.29 20.77
C LYS A 3 -1.00 2.63 19.68
N ASN A 4 -1.97 1.82 19.43
CA ASN A 4 -2.96 2.06 18.39
C ASN A 4 -3.71 3.31 18.69
N GLU A 5 -3.92 4.08 17.66
CA GLU A 5 -4.74 5.25 17.73
C GLU A 5 -5.98 4.99 16.91
N THR A 6 -7.12 5.33 17.42
CA THR A 6 -8.37 5.16 16.70
C THR A 6 -8.97 6.53 16.44
N LEU A 7 -9.29 6.82 15.19
CA LEU A 7 -9.95 8.04 14.83
C LEU A 7 -11.44 7.86 15.04
N LEU A 8 -11.96 8.56 16.02
CA LEU A 8 -13.34 8.44 16.38
C LEU A 8 -14.16 9.51 15.75
N GLY A 9 -15.41 9.26 15.60
CA GLY A 9 -16.34 10.24 15.15
C GLY A 9 -16.39 10.42 13.70
N GLN A 10 -15.53 9.81 12.97
CA GLN A 10 -15.62 9.93 11.62
C GLN A 10 -16.20 8.72 11.16
N ASP A 11 -15.64 7.91 10.59
CA ASP A 11 -16.15 6.83 10.04
C ASP A 11 -15.65 5.80 10.78
N GLU A 12 -16.06 5.61 11.70
CA GLU A 12 -15.98 4.51 12.28
C GLU A 12 -14.84 3.67 12.10
N SER A 13 -14.26 3.02 12.35
CA SER A 13 -13.42 1.90 12.18
C SER A 13 -12.11 2.13 11.51
N MET A 14 -11.66 3.33 11.41
CA MET A 14 -10.31 3.54 10.95
C MET A 14 -9.36 3.61 12.12
N SER A 15 -8.30 2.80 12.07
CA SER A 15 -7.30 2.81 13.13
C SER A 15 -5.90 2.81 12.52
N TYR A 16 -4.94 3.36 13.23
CA TYR A 16 -3.55 3.29 12.80
C TYR A 16 -2.63 3.12 13.99
N SER A 17 -1.48 2.51 13.74
CA SER A 17 -0.48 2.31 14.76
C SER A 17 0.90 2.34 14.14
N ALA A 18 1.90 2.63 14.94
CA ALA A 18 3.29 2.62 14.51
C ALA A 18 4.15 2.19 15.69
N SER A 19 5.22 1.45 15.43
CA SER A 19 6.06 0.94 16.50
C SER A 19 7.12 1.95 16.92
N ASP A 20 7.48 2.89 16.05
CA ASP A 20 8.55 3.84 16.35
C ASP A 20 7.98 5.17 16.81
N SER A 21 7.29 5.88 15.95
CA SER A 21 6.75 7.19 16.33
C SER A 21 5.57 7.59 15.47
N ILE A 22 4.72 8.43 16.04
CA ILE A 22 3.63 9.08 15.34
C ILE A 22 3.77 10.56 15.59
N VAL A 23 3.87 11.35 14.53
CA VAL A 23 4.02 12.79 14.62
C VAL A 23 2.81 13.44 13.96
N MET A 24 2.12 14.30 14.71
CA MET A 24 0.95 14.97 14.19
C MET A 24 1.27 16.42 13.93
N ILE A 25 1.08 16.89 12.70
CA ILE A 25 1.32 18.28 12.33
C ILE A 25 -0.03 18.91 12.07
N VAL A 26 -0.53 19.63 13.06
CA VAL A 26 -1.91 20.12 13.05
C VAL A 26 -2.14 21.12 11.95
N ASP A 27 -1.20 22.05 11.75
CA ASP A 27 -1.40 23.10 10.76
C ASP A 27 -1.51 22.59 9.34
N SER A 28 -0.90 21.46 9.06
CA SER A 28 -0.91 20.89 7.71
C SER A 28 -1.84 19.71 7.57
N ASN A 29 -2.54 19.33 8.61
CA ASN A 29 -3.42 18.16 8.62
C ASN A 29 -2.67 16.89 8.23
N LEU A 30 -1.45 16.74 8.74
CA LEU A 30 -0.63 15.58 8.44
C LEU A 30 -0.35 14.75 9.67
N VAL A 31 -0.32 13.45 9.49
CA VAL A 31 0.14 12.53 10.52
C VAL A 31 1.26 11.69 9.89
N LEU A 32 2.42 11.71 10.50
CA LEU A 32 3.57 10.95 10.02
C LEU A 32 3.75 9.75 10.93
N LEU A 33 3.79 8.57 10.33
CA LEU A 33 3.91 7.33 11.10
C LEU A 33 5.19 6.61 10.67
N PHE A 34 5.93 6.14 11.65
CA PHE A 34 7.23 5.50 11.40
C PHE A 34 7.33 4.17 12.14
N GLY A 35 7.84 3.17 11.44
CA GLY A 35 8.15 1.87 12.02
C GLY A 35 6.95 0.94 12.07
N GLU A 36 6.96 -0.09 11.26
CA GLU A 36 5.92 -1.11 11.26
C GLU A 36 4.52 -0.50 11.35
N VAL A 37 4.23 0.41 10.45
CA VAL A 37 2.96 1.12 10.43
C VAL A 37 1.85 0.20 9.96
N ILE A 38 0.72 0.22 10.64
CA ILE A 38 -0.46 -0.54 10.24
C ILE A 38 -1.66 0.40 10.25
N ILE A 39 -2.37 0.48 9.14
CA ILE A 39 -3.61 1.25 9.03
C ILE A 39 -4.71 0.29 8.62
N LYS A 40 -5.81 0.30 9.34
CA LYS A 40 -6.97 -0.54 9.04
C LYS A 40 -8.22 0.29 8.90
N SER A 41 -8.99 -0.01 7.87
CA SER A 41 -10.27 0.65 7.66
C SER A 41 -11.17 -0.34 6.92
N GLY A 42 -12.21 -0.83 7.57
CA GLY A 42 -13.08 -1.84 6.99
C GLY A 42 -12.29 -3.12 6.67
N ASP A 43 -12.34 -3.55 5.44
CA ASP A 43 -11.61 -4.74 5.01
C ASP A 43 -10.26 -4.40 4.39
N VAL A 44 -9.83 -3.15 4.49
CA VAL A 44 -8.54 -2.70 3.96
C VAL A 44 -7.51 -2.65 5.07
N GLU A 45 -6.34 -3.20 4.81
CA GLU A 45 -5.22 -3.11 5.74
C GLU A 45 -3.99 -2.68 4.95
N LEU A 46 -3.33 -1.63 5.40
CA LEU A 46 -2.12 -1.12 4.77
C LEU A 46 -1.00 -1.17 5.79
N THR A 47 0.09 -1.83 5.42
CA THR A 47 1.27 -1.89 6.29
C THR A 47 2.47 -1.35 5.53
N ALA A 48 3.36 -0.67 6.23
CA ALA A 48 4.57 -0.11 5.62
C ALA A 48 5.54 0.30 6.70
N ASP A 49 6.75 0.65 6.30
CA ASP A 49 7.73 1.17 7.25
C ASP A 49 7.43 2.62 7.59
N ARG A 50 6.90 3.37 6.64
CA ARG A 50 6.63 4.78 6.83
C ARG A 50 5.37 5.17 6.08
N VAL A 51 4.52 5.96 6.72
CA VAL A 51 3.28 6.43 6.10
C VAL A 51 3.09 7.91 6.39
N VAL A 52 2.65 8.66 5.39
CA VAL A 52 2.21 10.03 5.54
C VAL A 52 0.70 10.03 5.33
N TYR A 53 -0.05 10.38 6.35
CA TYR A 53 -1.50 10.38 6.29
C TYR A 53 -2.03 11.81 6.31
N LYS A 54 -2.85 12.15 5.32
CA LYS A 54 -3.50 13.46 5.24
C LYS A 54 -4.89 13.34 5.81
N THR A 55 -5.12 13.95 6.96
CA THR A 55 -6.38 13.74 7.68
C THR A 55 -7.56 14.39 6.98
N ASP A 56 -7.35 15.53 6.31
CA ASP A 56 -8.44 16.23 5.65
C ASP A 56 -8.91 15.50 4.40
N LYS A 57 -8.03 14.78 3.73
CA LYS A 57 -8.38 14.06 2.52
C LYS A 57 -8.54 12.56 2.76
N ARG A 58 -8.19 12.09 3.94
CA ARG A 58 -8.15 10.68 4.29
C ARG A 58 -7.32 9.87 3.30
N GLU A 59 -6.17 10.43 2.96
CA GLU A 59 -5.25 9.80 2.02
C GLU A 59 -3.98 9.39 2.72
N ALA A 60 -3.58 8.14 2.54
CA ALA A 60 -2.34 7.61 3.11
C ALA A 60 -1.37 7.30 1.99
N CYS A 61 -0.15 7.80 2.10
CA CYS A 61 0.92 7.45 1.19
C CYS A 61 1.97 6.67 1.97
N ALA A 62 2.23 5.47 1.53
CA ALA A 62 3.08 4.51 2.23
C ALA A 62 4.37 4.27 1.45
N PHE A 63 5.46 4.15 2.19
CA PHE A 63 6.79 4.00 1.61
C PHE A 63 7.56 2.92 2.36
N GLY A 64 8.34 2.13 1.63
CA GLY A 64 9.34 1.28 2.23
C GLY A 64 10.64 2.05 2.39
N THR A 65 11.59 1.45 3.08
CA THR A 65 12.91 2.02 3.27
C THR A 65 13.93 1.00 2.84
N LYS A 66 15.08 1.44 2.41
CA LYS A 66 16.17 0.53 2.09
C LYS A 66 17.25 0.62 3.15
N ASP A 67 17.81 -0.53 3.51
CA ASP A 67 18.91 -0.52 4.47
C ASP A 67 20.21 -0.16 3.73
N SER A 68 21.33 -0.19 4.45
CA SER A 68 22.60 0.22 3.88
C SER A 68 23.10 -0.73 2.78
N LEU A 69 22.54 -1.92 2.71
CA LEU A 69 22.90 -2.89 1.69
C LEU A 69 21.95 -2.86 0.50
N GLY A 70 20.95 -1.97 0.53
CA GLY A 70 20.01 -1.85 -0.55
C GLY A 70 18.80 -2.77 -0.45
N ASN A 71 18.66 -3.49 0.65
CA ASN A 71 17.51 -4.36 0.84
C ASN A 71 16.30 -3.57 1.34
N TRP A 72 15.13 -3.95 0.85
CA TRP A 72 13.91 -3.29 1.26
C TRP A 72 13.53 -3.68 2.69
N ILE A 73 13.08 -2.70 3.45
CA ILE A 73 12.54 -2.90 4.78
C ILE A 73 11.15 -2.30 4.78
N GLY A 74 10.17 -3.10 5.15
CA GLY A 74 8.80 -2.60 5.30
C GLY A 74 8.18 -2.04 4.05
N ARG A 75 8.33 -2.75 2.93
CA ARG A 75 7.66 -2.33 1.70
C ARG A 75 6.16 -2.27 1.96
N PRO A 76 5.46 -1.29 1.38
CA PRO A 76 4.02 -1.20 1.56
C PRO A 76 3.31 -2.47 1.11
N VAL A 77 2.41 -2.97 1.93
CA VAL A 77 1.56 -4.11 1.61
C VAL A 77 0.12 -3.67 1.78
N PHE A 78 -0.67 -3.80 0.73
CA PHE A 78 -2.07 -3.43 0.73
C PHE A 78 -2.90 -4.71 0.65
N LYS A 79 -3.77 -4.90 1.62
CA LYS A 79 -4.66 -6.05 1.66
C LYS A 79 -6.10 -5.56 1.61
N GLN A 80 -6.88 -6.17 0.75
CA GLN A 80 -8.31 -5.89 0.72
C GLN A 80 -9.02 -7.21 0.46
N GLY A 81 -9.79 -7.68 1.42
CA GLY A 81 -10.39 -8.99 1.34
C GLY A 81 -9.30 -10.05 1.24
N SER A 82 -9.32 -10.83 0.18
CA SER A 82 -8.31 -11.88 -0.02
C SER A 82 -7.17 -11.42 -0.92
N SER A 83 -7.23 -10.19 -1.43
CA SER A 83 -6.19 -9.67 -2.33
C SER A 83 -5.05 -9.06 -1.55
N VAL A 84 -3.83 -9.36 -1.94
CA VAL A 84 -2.63 -8.84 -1.29
C VAL A 84 -1.69 -8.30 -2.35
N PHE A 85 -1.29 -7.04 -2.21
CA PHE A 85 -0.38 -6.39 -3.13
C PHE A 85 0.80 -5.84 -2.36
N THR A 86 2.00 -6.12 -2.85
CA THR A 86 3.23 -5.54 -2.31
C THR A 86 3.77 -4.58 -3.34
N GLN A 87 4.15 -3.38 -2.94
CA GLN A 87 4.65 -2.37 -3.87
C GLN A 87 5.75 -1.54 -3.22
N ASP A 88 6.45 -0.76 -4.05
CA ASP A 88 7.50 0.13 -3.55
C ASP A 88 6.88 1.37 -2.92
N GLN A 89 5.79 1.83 -3.48
CA GLN A 89 5.11 3.03 -3.02
C GLN A 89 3.62 2.91 -3.31
N LEU A 90 2.81 3.36 -2.38
CA LEU A 90 1.36 3.33 -2.53
C LEU A 90 0.76 4.56 -1.91
N CYS A 91 -0.14 5.22 -2.64
CA CYS A 91 -1.00 6.24 -2.07
C CYS A 91 -2.44 5.77 -2.23
N TYR A 92 -3.20 5.77 -1.15
CA TYR A 92 -4.57 5.30 -1.16
C TYR A 92 -5.49 6.30 -0.45
N ASN A 93 -6.60 6.62 -1.09
CA ASN A 93 -7.59 7.54 -0.53
C ASN A 93 -8.76 6.72 0.00
N PHE A 94 -8.99 6.79 1.30
CA PHE A 94 -10.02 5.98 1.96
C PHE A 94 -11.44 6.50 1.69
N ASN A 95 -11.59 7.74 1.24
CA ASN A 95 -12.89 8.27 0.88
C ASN A 95 -13.31 7.87 -0.52
N THR A 96 -12.41 8.00 -1.48
CA THR A 96 -12.74 7.72 -2.88
C THR A 96 -12.42 6.28 -3.26
N GLU A 97 -11.71 5.57 -2.40
CA GLU A 97 -11.25 4.20 -2.64
C GLU A 97 -10.36 4.10 -3.88
N LYS A 98 -9.68 5.18 -4.21
CA LYS A 98 -8.74 5.21 -5.32
C LYS A 98 -7.32 5.11 -4.78
N GLY A 99 -6.49 4.40 -5.48
CA GLY A 99 -5.10 4.24 -5.09
C GLY A 99 -4.17 4.25 -6.29
N PHE A 100 -2.92 4.55 -6.01
CA PHE A 100 -1.87 4.54 -7.03
C PHE A 100 -0.69 3.78 -6.44
N SER A 101 -0.17 2.81 -7.19
CA SER A 101 0.95 1.99 -6.73
C SER A 101 2.07 2.01 -7.76
N HIS A 102 3.29 1.88 -7.26
CA HIS A 102 4.46 1.78 -8.11
C HIS A 102 5.15 0.45 -7.83
N ASN A 103 5.48 -0.29 -8.87
CA ASN A 103 6.10 -1.61 -8.81
C ASN A 103 5.30 -2.57 -7.93
N ALA A 104 4.03 -2.70 -8.24
CA ALA A 104 3.14 -3.57 -7.48
C ALA A 104 3.29 -5.02 -7.92
N VAL A 105 3.25 -5.92 -6.96
CA VAL A 105 3.32 -7.36 -7.20
C VAL A 105 2.19 -8.02 -6.43
N THR A 106 1.47 -8.90 -7.08
CA THR A 106 0.48 -9.73 -6.40
C THR A 106 0.57 -11.15 -6.94
N THR A 107 0.18 -12.10 -6.12
CA THR A 107 0.20 -13.51 -6.48
C THR A 107 -1.19 -14.08 -6.31
N GLU A 108 -1.68 -14.76 -7.35
CA GLU A 108 -2.96 -15.41 -7.31
C GLU A 108 -2.73 -16.86 -7.70
N GLY A 109 -2.74 -17.76 -6.75
CA GLY A 109 -2.41 -19.16 -6.99
C GLY A 109 -0.97 -19.28 -7.46
N GLU A 110 -0.78 -19.76 -8.67
CA GLU A 110 0.55 -19.89 -9.22
C GLU A 110 0.91 -18.74 -10.16
N LEU A 111 0.00 -17.78 -10.33
CA LEU A 111 0.27 -16.63 -11.19
C LEU A 111 0.88 -15.50 -10.38
N VAL A 112 1.92 -14.89 -10.92
CA VAL A 112 2.53 -13.71 -10.34
C VAL A 112 2.31 -12.56 -11.30
N PHE A 113 1.76 -11.49 -10.80
CA PHE A 113 1.44 -10.31 -11.59
C PHE A 113 2.27 -9.14 -11.11
N HIS A 114 3.00 -8.54 -12.04
CA HIS A 114 3.80 -7.35 -11.76
C HIS A 114 3.23 -6.18 -12.53
N ALA A 115 3.17 -5.02 -11.92
CA ALA A 115 2.78 -3.80 -12.59
C ALA A 115 3.74 -2.69 -12.22
N GLU A 116 4.33 -2.04 -13.22
CA GLU A 116 5.21 -0.92 -12.93
C GLU A 116 4.41 0.22 -12.33
N ASN A 117 3.26 0.51 -12.92
CA ASN A 117 2.35 1.50 -12.36
C ASN A 117 0.95 0.92 -12.37
N SER A 118 0.22 1.08 -11.30
CA SER A 118 -1.17 0.66 -11.27
C SER A 118 -2.01 1.68 -10.54
N LYS A 119 -3.25 1.80 -10.95
CA LYS A 119 -4.21 2.70 -10.36
C LYS A 119 -5.43 1.88 -9.97
N ARG A 120 -5.75 1.89 -8.69
CA ARG A 120 -6.91 1.18 -8.19
C ARG A 120 -8.10 2.11 -8.21
N LEU A 121 -9.23 1.62 -8.67
CA LEU A 121 -10.47 2.37 -8.74
C LEU A 121 -11.49 1.69 -7.84
N PRO A 122 -12.56 2.40 -7.47
CA PRO A 122 -13.62 1.79 -6.67
C PRO A 122 -14.20 0.58 -7.40
N GLY A 123 -14.64 -0.42 -6.64
CA GLY A 123 -15.26 -1.61 -7.23
C GLY A 123 -14.28 -2.61 -7.75
N ASP A 124 -13.09 -2.64 -7.17
CA ASP A 124 -12.06 -3.63 -7.50
C ASP A 124 -11.49 -3.53 -8.90
N ALA A 125 -11.72 -2.43 -9.59
CA ALA A 125 -11.12 -2.21 -10.89
C ALA A 125 -9.68 -1.72 -10.72
N ILE A 126 -8.78 -2.24 -11.52
CA ILE A 126 -7.39 -1.85 -11.49
C ILE A 126 -6.92 -1.54 -12.90
N HIS A 127 -6.40 -0.35 -13.10
CA HIS A 127 -5.75 0.03 -14.34
C HIS A 127 -4.26 -0.22 -14.19
N VAL A 128 -3.67 -0.86 -15.17
CA VAL A 128 -2.28 -1.25 -15.11
C VAL A 128 -1.53 -0.68 -16.29
N GLN A 129 -0.33 -0.19 -16.03
CA GLN A 129 0.58 0.22 -17.07
C GLN A 129 1.84 -0.64 -16.91
N ASP A 130 2.29 -1.21 -18.03
CA ASP A 130 3.47 -2.08 -18.06
C ASP A 130 3.35 -3.24 -17.08
N GLY A 131 2.28 -3.97 -17.25
CA GLY A 131 2.02 -5.15 -16.43
C GLY A 131 2.60 -6.40 -17.07
N LYS A 132 2.98 -7.34 -16.23
CA LYS A 132 3.50 -8.64 -16.66
C LYS A 132 2.86 -9.73 -15.83
N PHE A 133 2.44 -10.79 -16.51
CA PHE A 133 1.97 -11.97 -15.84
C PHE A 133 2.99 -13.08 -16.07
N THR A 134 3.23 -13.87 -15.06
CA THR A 134 4.09 -15.03 -15.21
C THR A 134 3.50 -16.20 -14.41
N THR A 135 3.70 -17.39 -14.90
CA THR A 135 3.22 -18.59 -14.23
C THR A 135 4.28 -19.21 -13.35
N CYS A 136 5.42 -18.54 -13.24
CA CYS A 136 6.54 -19.08 -12.51
C CYS A 136 7.08 -18.02 -11.58
N ASN A 137 7.45 -18.43 -10.36
CA ASN A 137 7.97 -17.51 -9.38
C ASN A 137 9.48 -17.33 -9.50
N ALA A 138 10.07 -17.79 -10.55
CA ALA A 138 11.51 -17.67 -10.75
C ALA A 138 11.87 -16.26 -11.20
N ASP A 139 13.12 -15.86 -10.95
CA ASP A 139 13.59 -14.56 -11.40
C ASP A 139 13.56 -14.46 -12.92
N ASN A 140 13.77 -15.58 -13.60
CA ASN A 140 13.71 -15.63 -15.04
C ASN A 140 12.64 -16.61 -15.46
N PRO A 141 11.38 -16.18 -15.47
CA PRO A 141 10.30 -17.08 -15.84
C PRO A 141 10.40 -17.47 -17.30
N HIS A 142 10.03 -18.69 -17.61
CA HIS A 142 10.07 -19.18 -18.97
C HIS A 142 8.96 -18.58 -19.82
N PHE A 143 7.92 -18.07 -19.21
CA PHE A 143 6.75 -17.65 -19.95
C PHE A 143 6.06 -16.52 -19.20
N HIS A 144 5.77 -15.44 -19.92
CA HIS A 144 5.05 -14.31 -19.33
C HIS A 144 4.35 -13.53 -20.43
N PHE A 145 3.30 -12.81 -20.04
CA PHE A 145 2.63 -11.88 -20.92
C PHE A 145 2.96 -10.47 -20.47
N HIS A 146 3.16 -9.58 -21.41
CA HIS A 146 3.47 -8.20 -21.11
C HIS A 146 2.32 -7.33 -21.57
N LEU A 147 1.82 -6.47 -20.67
CA LEU A 147 0.76 -5.52 -20.98
C LEU A 147 1.30 -4.12 -20.85
N SER A 148 1.22 -3.35 -21.94
CA SER A 148 1.69 -1.97 -21.88
C SER A 148 0.67 -1.07 -21.22
N ARG A 149 -0.61 -1.36 -21.42
CA ARG A 149 -1.66 -0.55 -20.88
C ARG A 149 -2.94 -1.36 -20.81
N ALA A 150 -3.65 -1.27 -19.74
CA ALA A 150 -4.91 -2.01 -19.61
C ALA A 150 -5.99 -1.17 -18.98
#